data_554c79287b33c9cc464abf8cb8ba30a1
#
_entry.id   554c79287b33c9cc464abf8cb8ba30a1
#
_cell.length_a   1.000
_cell.length_b   1.000
_cell.length_c   1.000
_cell.angle_alpha   90.00
_cell.angle_beta   90.00
_cell.angle_gamma   90.00
#
_symmetry.space_group_name_H-M   'P 1'
#
loop_
_entity.id
_entity.type
_entity.pdbx_description
1 polymer ?
#
loop_
_entity_poly.entity_id
_entity_poly.type
_entity_poly.pdbx_seq_one_letter_code
_entity_poly.pdbx_strand_id
1 'polypeptide(L)'
;GIVLMMCFYCLNRAKKAYENNTTFMGLLFRGSVNMKGKLDLIPYLETKKDFPKPMEKHEDKDTVLHEVAKNQDEVIELLKMGYIHSPMGSSWGIGLLFWLWMGCLFATTFISSVDSINLWVGMTLFTLTSLFFGPLLALIMLEMDENDGFTALKIVLVVTLITGFIGYGDFISFSESSLFGIILIISLFGLLIFNFARFYMEFSRKAVRRSAIFGAILFSLFLLFDFNYIKMQSSIYAKNDWATALEMAFILYLDIINLLLQILEAMGNS
;
A
#
# COMPACT_ATOMS: atom_id res chain seq x y z
N GLY A 1 0.34 6.99 -12.71
CA GLY A 1 1.54 7.68 -13.19
C GLY A 1 2.44 8.15 -12.07
N ILE A 2 2.10 9.26 -11.37
CA ILE A 2 2.95 9.94 -10.37
C ILE A 2 3.36 9.02 -9.21
N VAL A 3 2.43 8.25 -8.64
CA VAL A 3 2.70 7.29 -7.55
C VAL A 3 3.81 6.33 -7.94
N LEU A 4 3.68 5.67 -9.10
CA LEU A 4 4.67 4.69 -9.57
C LEU A 4 6.02 5.35 -9.89
N MET A 5 6.01 6.54 -10.49
CA MET A 5 7.24 7.29 -10.78
C MET A 5 7.99 7.60 -9.47
N MET A 6 7.30 8.08 -8.45
CA MET A 6 7.91 8.37 -7.14
C MET A 6 8.33 7.09 -6.41
N CYS A 7 7.53 6.03 -6.51
CA CYS A 7 7.88 4.72 -5.95
C CYS A 7 9.19 4.19 -6.57
N PHE A 8 9.30 4.13 -7.89
CA PHE A 8 10.52 3.68 -8.57
C PHE A 8 11.72 4.59 -8.32
N TYR A 9 11.50 5.90 -8.23
CA TYR A 9 12.56 6.82 -7.84
C TYR A 9 13.10 6.49 -6.44
N CYS A 10 12.23 6.27 -5.46
CA CYS A 10 12.61 5.90 -4.09
C CYS A 10 13.30 4.54 -4.02
N LEU A 11 12.80 3.51 -4.73
CA LEU A 11 13.45 2.20 -4.83
C LEU A 11 14.86 2.31 -5.40
N ASN A 12 15.05 3.10 -6.47
CA ASN A 12 16.37 3.33 -7.06
C ASN A 12 17.30 4.10 -6.11
N ARG A 13 16.77 5.07 -5.35
CA ARG A 13 17.55 5.79 -4.33
C ARG A 13 17.94 4.88 -3.17
N ALA A 14 17.06 3.99 -2.73
CA ALA A 14 17.36 2.98 -1.72
C ALA A 14 18.49 2.04 -2.16
N LYS A 15 18.43 1.57 -3.41
CA LYS A 15 19.49 0.75 -4.00
C LYS A 15 20.84 1.47 -4.03
N LYS A 16 20.88 2.72 -4.46
CA LYS A 16 22.11 3.54 -4.45
C LYS A 16 22.60 3.81 -3.02
N ALA A 17 21.70 3.98 -2.07
CA ALA A 17 22.06 4.15 -0.67
C ALA A 17 22.72 2.89 -0.11
N TYR A 18 22.19 1.71 -0.46
CA TYR A 18 22.81 0.41 -0.14
C TYR A 18 24.21 0.26 -0.75
N GLU A 19 24.36 0.52 -2.05
CA GLU A 19 25.64 0.42 -2.78
C GLU A 19 26.73 1.35 -2.19
N ASN A 20 26.33 2.53 -1.71
CA ASN A 20 27.23 3.55 -1.17
C ASN A 20 27.33 3.51 0.38
N ASN A 21 26.67 2.57 1.06
CA ASN A 21 26.58 2.52 2.53
C ASN A 21 26.10 3.86 3.15
N THR A 22 25.15 4.52 2.51
CA THR A 22 24.55 5.77 2.96
C THR A 22 23.12 5.58 3.41
N THR A 23 22.59 6.56 4.14
CA THR A 23 21.17 6.53 4.56
C THR A 23 20.27 7.15 3.48
N PHE A 24 19.07 6.61 3.34
CA PHE A 24 17.98 7.21 2.59
C PHE A 24 16.73 7.25 3.44
N MET A 25 16.10 8.42 3.58
CA MET A 25 14.96 8.66 4.49
C MET A 25 15.22 8.27 5.96
N GLY A 26 16.47 8.35 6.41
CA GLY A 26 16.88 7.94 7.75
C GLY A 26 17.02 6.42 7.94
N LEU A 27 16.90 5.64 6.86
CA LEU A 27 17.05 4.20 6.86
C LEU A 27 18.39 3.80 6.25
N LEU A 28 18.98 2.74 6.79
CA LEU A 28 20.05 1.96 6.16
C LEU A 28 19.44 0.73 5.50
N PHE A 29 20.15 0.17 4.53
CA PHE A 29 19.68 -0.97 3.77
C PHE A 29 20.67 -2.13 3.88
N ARG A 30 20.13 -3.32 4.06
CA ARG A 30 20.87 -4.57 4.07
C ARG A 30 20.47 -5.38 2.84
N GLY A 31 21.46 -5.96 2.16
CA GLY A 31 21.21 -6.90 1.09
C GLY A 31 20.94 -8.30 1.63
N SER A 32 19.88 -8.93 1.18
CA SER A 32 19.60 -10.34 1.34
C SER A 32 19.41 -10.98 -0.02
N VAL A 33 19.80 -12.23 -0.19
CA VAL A 33 19.55 -12.95 -1.44
C VAL A 33 18.36 -13.87 -1.21
N ASN A 34 17.27 -13.63 -1.93
CA ASN A 34 16.07 -14.45 -1.82
C ASN A 34 16.26 -15.85 -2.46
N MET A 35 15.28 -16.74 -2.27
CA MET A 35 15.29 -18.09 -2.84
C MET A 35 15.39 -18.11 -4.37
N LYS A 36 15.09 -17.01 -5.07
CA LYS A 36 15.21 -16.86 -6.53
C LYS A 36 16.57 -16.30 -6.97
N GLY A 37 17.51 -16.11 -6.04
CA GLY A 37 18.84 -15.56 -6.31
C GLY A 37 18.88 -14.07 -6.62
N LYS A 38 17.81 -13.33 -6.31
CA LYS A 38 17.75 -11.88 -6.48
C LYS A 38 18.09 -11.16 -5.18
N LEU A 39 18.68 -9.97 -5.31
CA LEU A 39 19.01 -9.11 -4.18
C LEU A 39 17.74 -8.41 -3.70
N ASP A 40 17.38 -8.64 -2.44
CA ASP A 40 16.34 -7.91 -1.72
C ASP A 40 16.98 -6.94 -0.75
N LEU A 41 16.45 -5.75 -0.66
CA LEU A 41 16.91 -4.70 0.25
C LEU A 41 16.00 -4.65 1.46
N ILE A 42 16.56 -4.90 2.63
CA ILE A 42 15.85 -4.83 3.91
C ILE A 42 16.19 -3.50 4.57
N PRO A 43 15.20 -2.59 4.74
CA PRO A 43 15.42 -1.33 5.42
C PRO A 43 15.52 -1.55 6.94
N TYR A 44 16.41 -0.83 7.60
CA TYR A 44 16.52 -0.80 9.05
C TYR A 44 16.96 0.57 9.55
N LEU A 45 16.58 0.88 10.80
CA LEU A 45 17.05 2.10 11.47
C LEU A 45 18.40 1.80 12.12
N GLU A 46 19.43 2.57 11.75
CA GLU A 46 20.64 2.63 12.54
C GLU A 46 20.43 3.59 13.70
N THR A 47 20.10 3.07 14.85
CA THR A 47 20.23 3.81 16.11
C THR A 47 21.71 3.84 16.47
N LYS A 48 22.38 4.93 16.15
CA LYS A 48 23.83 5.09 16.30
C LYS A 48 24.37 4.90 17.72
N LYS A 49 23.53 4.83 18.77
CA LYS A 49 23.97 4.81 20.16
C LYS A 49 23.13 3.96 21.12
N ASP A 50 21.96 3.48 20.74
CA ASP A 50 21.07 2.93 21.75
C ASP A 50 21.03 1.40 21.69
N PHE A 51 21.73 0.79 22.61
CA PHE A 51 21.44 -0.55 23.05
C PHE A 51 20.43 -0.47 24.21
N PRO A 52 19.53 -1.41 24.32
CA PRO A 52 19.44 -2.72 23.64
C PRO A 52 18.79 -2.64 22.24
N LYS A 53 19.31 -3.44 21.29
CA LYS A 53 18.75 -3.56 19.92
C LYS A 53 17.88 -4.80 19.79
N PRO A 54 16.59 -4.71 19.44
CA PRO A 54 15.75 -5.87 19.20
C PRO A 54 16.18 -6.56 17.89
N MET A 55 16.28 -7.88 17.97
CA MET A 55 16.64 -8.75 16.85
C MET A 55 15.56 -9.84 16.74
N GLU A 56 15.27 -10.30 15.54
CA GLU A 56 14.30 -11.38 15.32
C GLU A 56 14.83 -12.41 14.34
N LYS A 57 14.38 -13.65 14.50
CA LYS A 57 14.71 -14.77 13.61
C LYS A 57 13.44 -15.52 13.27
N HIS A 58 13.18 -15.66 12.00
CA HIS A 58 12.08 -16.48 11.50
C HIS A 58 12.57 -17.93 11.38
N GLU A 59 12.15 -18.82 12.28
CA GLU A 59 12.44 -20.24 12.20
C GLU A 59 11.49 -20.98 11.26
N ASP A 60 10.18 -20.61 11.34
CA ASP A 60 9.13 -21.14 10.50
C ASP A 60 8.18 -20.00 10.09
N LYS A 61 7.25 -20.30 9.17
CA LYS A 61 6.24 -19.32 8.70
C LYS A 61 5.40 -18.67 9.81
N ASP A 62 5.31 -19.31 10.97
CA ASP A 62 4.47 -18.86 12.09
C ASP A 62 5.28 -18.65 13.40
N THR A 63 6.59 -18.91 13.40
CA THR A 63 7.42 -18.81 14.61
C THR A 63 8.51 -17.76 14.43
N VAL A 64 8.42 -16.67 15.18
CA VAL A 64 9.42 -15.60 15.22
C VAL A 64 10.05 -15.60 16.60
N LEU A 65 11.36 -15.83 16.65
CA LEU A 65 12.15 -15.71 17.87
C LEU A 65 12.62 -14.27 18.01
N HIS A 66 12.45 -13.69 19.20
CA HIS A 66 12.89 -12.34 19.53
C HIS A 66 14.04 -12.40 20.51
N GLU A 67 15.13 -11.73 20.20
CA GLU A 67 16.28 -11.56 21.05
C GLU A 67 16.67 -10.08 21.15
N VAL A 68 17.40 -9.70 22.19
CA VAL A 68 17.77 -8.31 22.44
C VAL A 68 19.28 -8.24 22.63
N ALA A 69 19.96 -7.66 21.64
CA ALA A 69 21.40 -7.42 21.72
C ALA A 69 21.72 -6.24 22.63
N LYS A 70 22.58 -6.42 23.61
CA LYS A 70 22.99 -5.40 24.60
C LYS A 70 24.23 -4.61 24.16
N ASN A 71 24.99 -5.15 23.22
CA ASN A 71 26.21 -4.55 22.69
C ASN A 71 26.46 -4.97 21.24
N GLN A 72 27.46 -4.37 20.60
CA GLN A 72 27.77 -4.63 19.19
C GLN A 72 28.26 -6.07 18.94
N ASP A 73 28.91 -6.68 19.89
CA ASP A 73 29.44 -8.04 19.74
C ASP A 73 28.29 -9.06 19.74
N GLU A 74 27.29 -8.86 20.60
CA GLU A 74 26.04 -9.66 20.58
C GLU A 74 25.27 -9.49 19.27
N VAL A 75 25.23 -8.28 18.70
CA VAL A 75 24.64 -8.08 17.36
C VAL A 75 25.33 -8.94 16.31
N ILE A 76 26.66 -8.96 16.31
CA ILE A 76 27.44 -9.74 15.35
C ILE A 76 27.19 -11.25 15.55
N GLU A 77 27.08 -11.69 16.79
CA GLU A 77 26.81 -13.09 17.13
C GLU A 77 25.40 -13.50 16.70
N LEU A 78 24.38 -12.70 17.03
CA LEU A 78 22.99 -12.95 16.63
C LEU A 78 22.84 -12.95 15.12
N LEU A 79 23.54 -12.04 14.40
CA LEU A 79 23.55 -12.04 12.94
C LEU A 79 24.15 -13.35 12.35
N LYS A 80 25.19 -13.92 12.98
CA LYS A 80 25.75 -15.22 12.59
C LYS A 80 24.78 -16.37 12.84
N MET A 81 23.91 -16.25 13.86
CA MET A 81 22.86 -17.22 14.17
C MET A 81 21.62 -17.08 13.28
N GLY A 82 21.63 -16.12 12.33
CA GLY A 82 20.50 -15.89 11.41
C GLY A 82 19.44 -14.94 11.93
N TYR A 83 19.69 -14.24 13.04
CA TYR A 83 18.82 -13.13 13.45
C TYR A 83 19.01 -11.94 12.52
N ILE A 84 17.94 -11.21 12.31
CA ILE A 84 17.92 -9.95 11.57
C ILE A 84 17.51 -8.82 12.52
N HIS A 85 17.84 -7.59 12.19
CA HIS A 85 17.30 -6.47 12.93
C HIS A 85 15.79 -6.46 12.80
N SER A 86 15.07 -6.30 13.92
CA SER A 86 13.61 -6.21 13.91
C SER A 86 13.18 -5.08 12.97
N PRO A 87 12.17 -5.31 12.12
CA PRO A 87 11.79 -4.34 11.12
C PRO A 87 11.31 -3.05 11.76
N MET A 88 11.74 -1.98 11.15
CA MET A 88 11.35 -0.59 11.30
C MET A 88 10.72 -0.14 12.64
N GLY A 89 11.54 0.44 13.49
CA GLY A 89 11.08 1.54 14.32
C GLY A 89 10.70 2.74 13.40
N SER A 90 9.60 3.44 13.66
CA SER A 90 9.19 4.55 12.81
C SER A 90 10.23 5.67 12.85
N SER A 91 10.88 6.00 11.73
CA SER A 91 11.64 7.24 11.66
C SER A 91 10.64 8.40 11.69
N TRP A 92 10.98 9.48 12.39
CA TRP A 92 10.14 10.68 12.45
C TRP A 92 9.76 11.18 11.03
N GLY A 93 10.69 11.07 10.06
CA GLY A 93 10.45 11.44 8.67
C GLY A 93 9.39 10.60 7.97
N ILE A 94 9.35 9.29 8.23
CA ILE A 94 8.33 8.38 7.68
C ILE A 94 6.96 8.68 8.32
N GLY A 95 6.94 8.92 9.63
CA GLY A 95 5.72 9.32 10.33
C GLY A 95 5.17 10.63 9.79
N LEU A 96 6.02 11.63 9.57
CA LEU A 96 5.62 12.91 8.96
C LEU A 96 5.06 12.71 7.55
N LEU A 97 5.72 11.91 6.72
CA LEU A 97 5.28 11.60 5.36
C LEU A 97 3.90 10.94 5.35
N PHE A 98 3.67 9.99 6.27
CA PHE A 98 2.36 9.34 6.45
C PHE A 98 1.26 10.34 6.81
N TRP A 99 1.52 11.23 7.78
CA TRP A 99 0.55 12.24 8.20
C TRP A 99 0.28 13.29 7.11
N LEU A 100 1.30 13.67 6.33
CA LEU A 100 1.11 14.56 5.17
C LEU A 100 0.25 13.89 4.10
N TRP A 101 0.51 12.62 3.78
CA TRP A 101 -0.32 11.84 2.86
C TRP A 101 -1.76 11.73 3.34
N MET A 102 -1.96 11.36 4.59
CA MET A 102 -3.28 11.22 5.20
C MET A 102 -4.05 12.56 5.19
N GLY A 103 -3.37 13.66 5.55
CA GLY A 103 -3.96 15.00 5.50
C GLY A 103 -4.38 15.41 4.09
N CYS A 104 -3.54 15.18 3.08
CA CYS A 104 -3.87 15.44 1.69
C CYS A 104 -5.03 14.56 1.19
N LEU A 105 -5.07 13.28 1.60
CA LEU A 105 -6.13 12.35 1.25
C LEU A 105 -7.49 12.81 1.81
N PHE A 106 -7.55 13.15 3.11
CA PHE A 106 -8.76 13.68 3.71
C PHE A 106 -9.18 15.01 3.08
N ALA A 107 -8.24 15.95 2.87
CA ALA A 107 -8.52 17.21 2.22
C ALA A 107 -9.10 17.00 0.81
N THR A 108 -8.56 16.07 0.02
CA THR A 108 -9.07 15.73 -1.31
C THR A 108 -10.51 15.18 -1.22
N THR A 109 -10.77 14.29 -0.26
CA THR A 109 -12.11 13.70 -0.05
C THR A 109 -13.13 14.76 0.32
N PHE A 110 -12.81 15.66 1.25
CA PHE A 110 -13.72 16.76 1.63
C PHE A 110 -13.95 17.73 0.49
N ILE A 111 -12.92 18.04 -0.26
CA ILE A 111 -12.98 18.99 -1.38
C ILE A 111 -13.79 18.42 -2.54
N SER A 112 -13.65 17.13 -2.86
CA SER A 112 -14.46 16.51 -3.91
C SER A 112 -15.96 16.47 -3.59
N SER A 113 -16.34 16.61 -2.30
CA SER A 113 -17.74 16.63 -1.85
C SER A 113 -18.43 18.00 -1.93
N VAL A 114 -17.71 19.06 -2.33
CA VAL A 114 -18.24 20.45 -2.35
C VAL A 114 -18.38 20.95 -3.79
N ASP A 115 -19.61 21.15 -4.23
CA ASP A 115 -20.00 21.50 -5.61
C ASP A 115 -19.37 22.78 -6.21
N SER A 116 -18.69 23.61 -5.40
CA SER A 116 -18.21 24.95 -5.82
C SER A 116 -16.70 25.10 -5.84
N ILE A 117 -15.93 24.00 -5.80
CA ILE A 117 -14.48 24.10 -5.62
C ILE A 117 -13.73 24.32 -6.93
N ASN A 118 -12.73 25.18 -6.80
CA ASN A 118 -11.78 25.42 -7.87
C ASN A 118 -11.05 24.12 -8.26
N LEU A 119 -11.27 23.67 -9.49
CA LEU A 119 -10.64 22.50 -10.10
C LEU A 119 -9.13 22.44 -9.82
N TRP A 120 -8.43 23.57 -9.85
CA TRP A 120 -6.99 23.64 -9.59
C TRP A 120 -6.61 23.19 -8.18
N VAL A 121 -7.42 23.51 -7.18
CA VAL A 121 -7.21 23.08 -5.79
C VAL A 121 -7.35 21.55 -5.71
N GLY A 122 -8.42 20.99 -6.29
CA GLY A 122 -8.65 19.56 -6.33
C GLY A 122 -7.50 18.81 -7.04
N MET A 123 -7.09 19.29 -8.21
CA MET A 123 -5.96 18.70 -8.97
C MET A 123 -4.65 18.77 -8.19
N THR A 124 -4.38 19.89 -7.52
CA THR A 124 -3.16 20.05 -6.70
C THR A 124 -3.14 19.07 -5.54
N LEU A 125 -4.25 18.96 -4.80
CA LEU A 125 -4.35 18.04 -3.67
C LEU A 125 -4.26 16.59 -4.10
N PHE A 126 -4.92 16.21 -5.20
CA PHE A 126 -4.81 14.86 -5.76
C PHE A 126 -3.37 14.54 -6.19
N THR A 127 -2.68 15.52 -6.79
CA THR A 127 -1.28 15.37 -7.17
C THR A 127 -0.38 15.20 -5.94
N LEU A 128 -0.59 16.00 -4.89
CA LEU A 128 0.15 15.89 -3.63
C LEU A 128 -0.13 14.56 -2.92
N THR A 129 -1.37 14.11 -2.87
CA THR A 129 -1.73 12.80 -2.33
C THR A 129 -0.97 11.69 -3.06
N SER A 130 -0.94 11.74 -4.38
CA SER A 130 -0.20 10.78 -5.22
C SER A 130 1.33 10.87 -5.01
N LEU A 131 1.86 12.07 -4.83
CA LEU A 131 3.29 12.31 -4.63
C LEU A 131 3.77 11.74 -3.29
N PHE A 132 3.01 11.95 -2.21
CA PHE A 132 3.36 11.45 -0.88
C PHE A 132 3.13 9.94 -0.74
N PHE A 133 2.16 9.37 -1.45
CA PHE A 133 1.93 7.93 -1.42
C PHE A 133 3.04 7.12 -2.10
N GLY A 134 3.67 7.65 -3.15
CA GLY A 134 4.72 6.94 -3.88
C GLY A 134 5.88 6.47 -2.99
N PRO A 135 6.49 7.33 -2.17
CA PRO A 135 7.51 6.92 -1.20
C PRO A 135 7.02 5.92 -0.14
N LEU A 136 5.78 6.07 0.35
CA LEU A 136 5.18 5.10 1.28
C LEU A 136 5.03 3.72 0.63
N LEU A 137 4.56 3.68 -0.61
CA LEU A 137 4.48 2.44 -1.39
C LEU A 137 5.86 1.82 -1.59
N ALA A 138 6.90 2.63 -1.87
CA ALA A 138 8.26 2.13 -1.99
C ALA A 138 8.76 1.48 -0.70
N LEU A 139 8.45 2.07 0.46
CA LEU A 139 8.79 1.49 1.76
C LEU A 139 8.08 0.17 2.00
N ILE A 140 6.78 0.10 1.70
CA ILE A 140 6.01 -1.16 1.80
C ILE A 140 6.61 -2.24 0.88
N MET A 141 7.01 -1.87 -0.34
CA MET A 141 7.63 -2.82 -1.28
C MET A 141 9.04 -3.26 -0.83
N LEU A 142 9.78 -2.42 -0.10
CA LEU A 142 11.08 -2.77 0.47
C LEU A 142 10.96 -3.66 1.72
N GLU A 143 9.90 -3.49 2.51
CA GLU A 143 9.60 -4.38 3.66
C GLU A 143 9.22 -5.79 3.22
N MET A 144 8.59 -5.88 2.05
CA MET A 144 8.24 -7.12 1.41
C MET A 144 9.33 -7.48 0.39
N ASP A 145 9.37 -8.69 -0.12
CA ASP A 145 10.21 -9.00 -1.28
C ASP A 145 9.86 -8.04 -2.44
N GLU A 146 10.86 -7.28 -2.93
CA GLU A 146 10.69 -6.35 -4.07
C GLU A 146 10.04 -7.03 -5.29
N ASN A 147 10.32 -8.34 -5.51
CA ASN A 147 9.72 -9.11 -6.59
C ASN A 147 8.23 -9.36 -6.37
N ASP A 148 7.82 -9.54 -5.13
CA ASP A 148 6.41 -9.71 -4.78
C ASP A 148 5.67 -8.39 -4.94
N GLY A 149 6.30 -7.25 -4.60
CA GLY A 149 5.80 -5.91 -4.91
C GLY A 149 5.54 -5.70 -6.40
N PHE A 150 6.49 -6.06 -7.27
CA PHE A 150 6.30 -5.98 -8.73
C PHE A 150 5.24 -6.95 -9.25
N THR A 151 5.11 -8.13 -8.66
CA THR A 151 4.07 -9.09 -9.00
C THR A 151 2.70 -8.55 -8.62
N ALA A 152 2.57 -7.96 -7.43
CA ALA A 152 1.34 -7.29 -6.98
C ALA A 152 0.92 -6.17 -7.95
N LEU A 153 1.84 -5.31 -8.37
CA LEU A 153 1.58 -4.26 -9.34
C LEU A 153 1.06 -4.80 -10.68
N LYS A 154 1.64 -5.90 -11.17
CA LYS A 154 1.17 -6.56 -12.40
C LYS A 154 -0.26 -7.11 -12.24
N ILE A 155 -0.55 -7.75 -11.10
CA ILE A 155 -1.88 -8.28 -10.80
C ILE A 155 -2.89 -7.13 -10.77
N VAL A 156 -2.59 -6.04 -10.06
CA VAL A 156 -3.47 -4.85 -9.99
C VAL A 156 -3.73 -4.27 -11.37
N LEU A 157 -2.70 -4.14 -12.19
CA LEU A 157 -2.86 -3.63 -13.57
C LEU A 157 -3.81 -4.52 -14.38
N VAL A 158 -3.60 -5.84 -14.34
CA VAL A 158 -4.44 -6.80 -15.08
C VAL A 158 -5.88 -6.75 -14.56
N VAL A 159 -6.10 -6.77 -13.24
CA VAL A 159 -7.43 -6.68 -12.64
C VAL A 159 -8.11 -5.36 -13.04
N THR A 160 -7.41 -4.23 -12.95
CA THR A 160 -7.96 -2.92 -13.34
C THR A 160 -8.36 -2.88 -14.82
N LEU A 161 -7.56 -3.45 -15.71
CA LEU A 161 -7.89 -3.53 -17.13
C LEU A 161 -9.11 -4.42 -17.39
N ILE A 162 -9.18 -5.59 -16.73
CA ILE A 162 -10.31 -6.51 -16.88
C ILE A 162 -11.59 -5.89 -16.32
N THR A 163 -11.56 -5.35 -15.12
CA THR A 163 -12.73 -4.71 -14.50
C THR A 163 -13.15 -3.46 -15.26
N GLY A 164 -12.19 -2.68 -15.79
CA GLY A 164 -12.47 -1.55 -16.66
C GLY A 164 -13.16 -1.97 -17.97
N PHE A 165 -12.65 -3.01 -18.61
CA PHE A 165 -13.25 -3.53 -19.84
C PHE A 165 -14.67 -4.06 -19.61
N ILE A 166 -14.89 -4.83 -18.55
CA ILE A 166 -16.21 -5.40 -18.23
C ILE A 166 -17.17 -4.29 -17.76
N GLY A 167 -16.75 -3.43 -16.83
CA GLY A 167 -17.57 -2.38 -16.24
C GLY A 167 -17.97 -1.29 -17.26
N TYR A 168 -17.01 -0.84 -18.08
CA TYR A 168 -17.28 0.16 -19.12
C TYR A 168 -17.91 -0.43 -20.38
N GLY A 169 -17.71 -1.73 -20.62
CA GLY A 169 -18.20 -2.44 -21.82
C GLY A 169 -19.72 -2.74 -21.83
N ASP A 170 -20.46 -2.43 -20.76
CA ASP A 170 -21.91 -2.61 -20.64
C ASP A 170 -22.38 -4.08 -20.70
N PHE A 171 -21.47 -5.01 -20.40
CA PHE A 171 -21.83 -6.42 -20.38
C PHE A 171 -22.78 -6.77 -19.23
N ILE A 172 -22.72 -6.01 -18.13
CA ILE A 172 -23.55 -6.18 -16.93
C ILE A 172 -23.77 -4.81 -16.28
N SER A 173 -25.02 -4.43 -16.06
CA SER A 173 -25.42 -3.16 -15.41
C SER A 173 -25.43 -3.30 -13.88
N PHE A 174 -24.25 -3.29 -13.26
CA PHE A 174 -24.12 -3.40 -11.81
C PHE A 174 -24.54 -2.12 -11.07
N SER A 175 -24.32 -0.96 -11.67
CA SER A 175 -24.62 0.34 -11.07
C SER A 175 -26.13 0.63 -10.94
N GLU A 176 -26.97 -0.06 -11.70
CA GLU A 176 -28.43 0.02 -11.59
C GLU A 176 -28.96 -0.79 -10.38
N SER A 177 -28.16 -1.71 -9.87
CA SER A 177 -28.53 -2.52 -8.71
C SER A 177 -28.10 -1.86 -7.41
N SER A 178 -29.02 -1.12 -6.77
CA SER A 178 -28.78 -0.51 -5.45
C SER A 178 -28.41 -1.57 -4.38
N LEU A 179 -28.91 -2.80 -4.51
CA LEU A 179 -28.56 -3.91 -3.60
C LEU A 179 -27.10 -4.30 -3.71
N PHE A 180 -26.53 -4.30 -4.93
CA PHE A 180 -25.12 -4.64 -5.12
C PHE A 180 -24.20 -3.61 -4.43
N GLY A 181 -24.47 -2.32 -4.61
CA GLY A 181 -23.72 -1.25 -3.92
C GLY A 181 -23.82 -1.35 -2.39
N ILE A 182 -25.01 -1.65 -1.86
CA ILE A 182 -25.19 -1.83 -0.41
C ILE A 182 -24.36 -3.02 0.12
N ILE A 183 -24.35 -4.14 -0.60
CA ILE A 183 -23.54 -5.33 -0.23
C ILE A 183 -22.06 -4.98 -0.21
N LEU A 184 -21.56 -4.24 -1.19
CA LEU A 184 -20.16 -3.79 -1.23
C LEU A 184 -19.82 -2.92 -0.02
N ILE A 185 -20.68 -1.95 0.31
CA ILE A 185 -20.48 -1.05 1.46
C ILE A 185 -20.49 -1.83 2.78
N ILE A 186 -21.44 -2.74 2.99
CA ILE A 186 -21.48 -3.58 4.19
C ILE A 186 -20.21 -4.45 4.29
N SER A 187 -19.76 -5.01 3.17
CA SER A 187 -18.53 -5.81 3.12
C SER A 187 -17.29 -4.98 3.44
N LEU A 188 -17.24 -3.72 2.97
CA LEU A 188 -16.17 -2.78 3.29
C LEU A 188 -16.15 -2.46 4.80
N PHE A 189 -17.31 -2.20 5.40
CA PHE A 189 -17.40 -2.00 6.85
C PHE A 189 -16.90 -3.22 7.63
N GLY A 190 -17.24 -4.43 7.20
CA GLY A 190 -16.73 -5.67 7.78
C GLY A 190 -15.20 -5.75 7.71
N LEU A 191 -14.61 -5.43 6.56
CA LEU A 191 -13.16 -5.39 6.37
C LEU A 191 -12.50 -4.33 7.26
N LEU A 192 -13.10 -3.12 7.36
CA LEU A 192 -12.60 -2.04 8.21
C LEU A 192 -12.64 -2.44 9.70
N ILE A 193 -13.73 -3.05 10.16
CA ILE A 193 -13.84 -3.53 11.55
C ILE A 193 -12.77 -4.59 11.83
N PHE A 194 -12.54 -5.53 10.91
CA PHE A 194 -11.49 -6.54 11.05
C PHE A 194 -10.11 -5.89 11.15
N ASN A 195 -9.78 -4.97 10.24
CA ASN A 195 -8.50 -4.26 10.25
C ASN A 195 -8.33 -3.42 11.52
N PHE A 196 -9.39 -2.79 12.03
CA PHE A 196 -9.36 -2.05 13.29
C PHE A 196 -9.15 -2.98 14.50
N ALA A 197 -9.80 -4.15 14.51
CA ALA A 197 -9.64 -5.14 15.57
C ALA A 197 -8.18 -5.65 15.67
N ARG A 198 -7.43 -5.67 14.56
CA ARG A 198 -6.00 -6.05 14.54
C ARG A 198 -5.09 -5.12 15.36
N PHE A 199 -5.50 -3.89 15.65
CA PHE A 199 -4.74 -3.03 16.56
C PHE A 199 -4.82 -3.46 18.03
N TYR A 200 -5.85 -4.21 18.37
CA TYR A 200 -6.13 -4.62 19.76
C TYR A 200 -5.99 -6.13 20.00
N MET A 201 -6.03 -6.92 18.93
CA MET A 201 -6.05 -8.38 18.99
C MET A 201 -5.00 -8.96 18.03
N GLU A 202 -4.26 -9.95 18.49
CA GLU A 202 -3.36 -10.71 17.64
C GLU A 202 -4.14 -11.72 16.80
N PHE A 203 -4.01 -11.62 15.49
CA PHE A 203 -4.60 -12.57 14.56
C PHE A 203 -3.49 -13.43 13.93
N SER A 204 -3.82 -14.69 13.65
CA SER A 204 -2.89 -15.57 12.94
C SER A 204 -2.61 -15.02 11.51
N ARG A 205 -1.41 -15.26 10.97
CA ARG A 205 -1.04 -14.90 9.59
C ARG A 205 -2.08 -15.42 8.57
N LYS A 206 -2.60 -16.63 8.80
CA LYS A 206 -3.65 -17.22 7.93
C LYS A 206 -4.94 -16.40 7.94
N ALA A 207 -5.35 -15.85 9.09
CA ALA A 207 -6.55 -15.00 9.18
C ALA A 207 -6.32 -13.67 8.45
N VAL A 208 -5.17 -13.04 8.65
CA VAL A 208 -4.77 -11.80 7.98
C VAL A 208 -4.74 -12.01 6.47
N ARG A 209 -4.09 -13.07 5.99
CA ARG A 209 -4.05 -13.40 4.55
C ARG A 209 -5.43 -13.62 3.95
N ARG A 210 -6.33 -14.34 4.64
CA ARG A 210 -7.70 -14.55 4.17
C ARG A 210 -8.48 -13.24 4.07
N SER A 211 -8.33 -12.37 5.07
CA SER A 211 -8.93 -11.02 5.05
C SER A 211 -8.40 -10.18 3.89
N ALA A 212 -7.09 -10.23 3.63
CA ALA A 212 -6.48 -9.52 2.53
C ALA A 212 -6.94 -10.06 1.15
N ILE A 213 -7.08 -11.38 0.98
CA ILE A 213 -7.65 -11.96 -0.24
C ILE A 213 -9.12 -11.52 -0.41
N PHE A 214 -9.91 -11.54 0.67
CA PHE A 214 -11.29 -11.04 0.63
C PHE A 214 -11.34 -9.56 0.25
N GLY A 215 -10.45 -8.72 0.84
CA GLY A 215 -10.31 -7.32 0.49
C GLY A 215 -9.93 -7.09 -0.97
N ALA A 216 -9.01 -7.89 -1.53
CA ALA A 216 -8.63 -7.81 -2.92
C ALA A 216 -9.81 -8.13 -3.86
N ILE A 217 -10.62 -9.14 -3.54
CA ILE A 217 -11.85 -9.45 -4.28
C ILE A 217 -12.84 -8.29 -4.16
N LEU A 218 -13.04 -7.77 -2.95
CA LEU A 218 -13.97 -6.67 -2.68
C LEU A 218 -13.60 -5.41 -3.47
N PHE A 219 -12.34 -4.97 -3.46
CA PHE A 219 -11.91 -3.79 -4.23
C PHE A 219 -11.92 -4.03 -5.74
N SER A 220 -11.74 -5.27 -6.21
CA SER A 220 -11.96 -5.61 -7.62
C SER A 220 -13.43 -5.43 -8.03
N LEU A 221 -14.36 -5.75 -7.13
CA LEU A 221 -15.80 -5.54 -7.35
C LEU A 221 -16.18 -4.05 -7.27
N PHE A 222 -15.54 -3.26 -6.38
CA PHE A 222 -15.68 -1.80 -6.36
C PHE A 222 -15.23 -1.20 -7.69
N LEU A 223 -14.04 -1.55 -8.18
CA LEU A 223 -13.55 -1.10 -9.49
C LEU A 223 -14.53 -1.42 -10.62
N LEU A 224 -15.09 -2.63 -10.62
CA LEU A 224 -16.08 -3.02 -11.61
C LEU A 224 -17.35 -2.15 -11.54
N PHE A 225 -17.85 -1.90 -10.32
CA PHE A 225 -19.00 -1.04 -10.06
C PHE A 225 -18.73 0.41 -10.49
N ASP A 226 -17.58 0.96 -10.15
CA ASP A 226 -17.24 2.35 -10.44
C ASP A 226 -17.00 2.59 -11.93
N PHE A 227 -16.37 1.68 -12.65
CA PHE A 227 -16.28 1.77 -14.11
C PHE A 227 -17.66 1.73 -14.78
N ASN A 228 -18.57 0.90 -14.28
CA ASN A 228 -19.95 0.85 -14.77
C ASN A 228 -20.71 2.14 -14.43
N TYR A 229 -20.52 2.69 -13.21
CA TYR A 229 -21.08 3.96 -12.79
C TYR A 229 -20.57 5.13 -13.63
N ILE A 230 -19.27 5.20 -13.91
CA ILE A 230 -18.67 6.22 -14.81
C ILE A 230 -19.32 6.19 -16.18
N LYS A 231 -19.52 4.99 -16.74
CA LYS A 231 -20.18 4.86 -18.04
C LYS A 231 -21.63 5.37 -17.99
N MET A 232 -22.38 4.98 -16.97
CA MET A 232 -23.75 5.43 -16.79
C MET A 232 -23.83 6.97 -16.68
N GLN A 233 -22.96 7.59 -15.89
CA GLN A 233 -22.88 9.04 -15.75
C GLN A 233 -22.56 9.74 -17.07
N SER A 234 -21.64 9.20 -17.85
CA SER A 234 -21.27 9.76 -19.16
C SER A 234 -22.40 9.67 -20.20
N SER A 235 -23.26 8.65 -20.12
CA SER A 235 -24.35 8.41 -21.08
C SER A 235 -25.65 9.14 -20.73
N ILE A 236 -26.05 9.12 -19.45
CA ILE A 236 -27.36 9.61 -19.00
C ILE A 236 -27.34 11.10 -18.67
N TYR A 237 -26.30 11.56 -18.00
CA TYR A 237 -26.25 12.92 -17.48
C TYR A 237 -25.46 13.90 -18.37
N ALA A 238 -24.72 13.39 -19.36
CA ALA A 238 -23.89 14.19 -20.29
C ALA A 238 -23.05 15.28 -19.57
N LYS A 239 -22.81 15.12 -18.28
CA LYS A 239 -21.94 15.99 -17.48
C LYS A 239 -20.47 15.68 -17.85
N ASN A 240 -20.03 16.30 -18.89
CA ASN A 240 -18.63 16.20 -19.33
C ASN A 240 -17.85 17.41 -18.81
N ASP A 241 -17.81 17.58 -17.49
CA ASP A 241 -17.03 18.62 -16.84
C ASP A 241 -15.80 18.04 -16.12
N TRP A 242 -14.81 18.90 -15.94
CA TRP A 242 -13.55 18.52 -15.31
C TRP A 242 -13.69 18.17 -13.81
N ALA A 243 -14.67 18.73 -13.11
CA ALA A 243 -14.90 18.46 -11.70
C ALA A 243 -15.40 17.04 -11.49
N THR A 244 -16.40 16.61 -12.26
CA THR A 244 -16.89 15.22 -12.27
C THR A 244 -15.79 14.23 -12.69
N ALA A 245 -15.01 14.57 -13.71
CA ALA A 245 -13.90 13.72 -14.14
C ALA A 245 -12.83 13.56 -13.04
N LEU A 246 -12.52 14.61 -12.29
CA LEU A 246 -11.57 14.56 -11.17
C LEU A 246 -12.11 13.69 -10.02
N GLU A 247 -13.38 13.84 -9.67
CA GLU A 247 -14.05 13.04 -8.64
C GLU A 247 -13.99 11.55 -8.99
N MET A 248 -14.38 11.17 -10.21
CA MET A 248 -14.32 9.79 -10.69
C MET A 248 -12.90 9.25 -10.73
N ALA A 249 -11.93 10.06 -11.16
CA ALA A 249 -10.53 9.67 -11.16
C ALA A 249 -10.01 9.43 -9.74
N PHE A 250 -10.47 10.20 -8.75
CA PHE A 250 -10.07 10.04 -7.36
C PHE A 250 -10.68 8.78 -6.73
N ILE A 251 -11.95 8.46 -7.02
CA ILE A 251 -12.59 7.22 -6.57
C ILE A 251 -11.82 6.01 -7.11
N LEU A 252 -11.59 5.95 -8.43
CA LEU A 252 -10.80 4.87 -9.03
C LEU A 252 -9.37 4.77 -8.46
N TYR A 253 -8.75 5.92 -8.17
CA TYR A 253 -7.43 5.95 -7.55
C TYR A 253 -7.44 5.27 -6.17
N LEU A 254 -8.43 5.56 -5.33
CA LEU A 254 -8.56 4.94 -4.01
C LEU A 254 -8.76 3.43 -4.11
N ASP A 255 -9.61 2.97 -5.02
CA ASP A 255 -9.87 1.54 -5.20
C ASP A 255 -8.64 0.78 -5.71
N ILE A 256 -7.92 1.36 -6.68
CA ILE A 256 -6.69 0.76 -7.21
C ILE A 256 -5.62 0.67 -6.12
N ILE A 257 -5.47 1.70 -5.28
CA ILE A 257 -4.51 1.69 -4.18
C ILE A 257 -4.91 0.67 -3.12
N ASN A 258 -6.17 0.64 -2.72
CA ASN A 258 -6.65 -0.32 -1.74
C ASN A 258 -6.50 -1.76 -2.26
N LEU A 259 -6.83 -2.00 -3.54
CA LEU A 259 -6.58 -3.30 -4.18
C LEU A 259 -5.10 -3.68 -4.12
N LEU A 260 -4.21 -2.74 -4.43
CA LEU A 260 -2.76 -2.97 -4.37
C LEU A 260 -2.32 -3.32 -2.95
N LEU A 261 -2.75 -2.56 -1.94
CA LEU A 261 -2.39 -2.82 -0.54
C LEU A 261 -2.90 -4.19 -0.07
N GLN A 262 -4.12 -4.57 -0.45
CA GLN A 262 -4.67 -5.89 -0.10
C GLN A 262 -3.90 -7.04 -0.78
N ILE A 263 -3.51 -6.88 -2.04
CA ILE A 263 -2.70 -7.91 -2.74
C ILE A 263 -1.31 -8.01 -2.10
N LEU A 264 -0.67 -6.88 -1.80
CA LEU A 264 0.62 -6.85 -1.10
C LEU A 264 0.52 -7.55 0.26
N GLU A 265 -0.50 -7.24 1.05
CA GLU A 265 -0.73 -7.87 2.36
C GLU A 265 -0.97 -9.39 2.23
N ALA A 266 -1.75 -9.81 1.22
CA ALA A 266 -1.99 -11.23 0.97
C ALA A 266 -0.72 -12.00 0.59
N MET A 267 0.21 -11.35 -0.15
CA MET A 267 1.48 -11.92 -0.57
C MET A 267 2.51 -11.92 0.58
N GLY A 268 2.58 -10.86 1.37
CA GLY A 268 3.49 -10.75 2.51
C GLY A 268 3.19 -11.71 3.66
N ASN A 269 1.96 -12.22 3.73
CA ASN A 269 1.53 -13.24 4.69
C ASN A 269 1.43 -14.65 4.07
N SER A 270 2.10 -14.88 2.94
CA SER A 270 2.08 -16.18 2.23
C SER A 270 3.09 -17.19 2.77
#